data_6b4fe82329488cd44a3b94f1cc88d983
#
_entry.id   6b4fe82329488cd44a3b94f1cc88d983
#
_cell.length_a   1.000
_cell.length_b   1.000
_cell.length_c   1.000
_cell.angle_alpha   90.00
_cell.angle_beta   90.00
_cell.angle_gamma   90.00
#
_symmetry.space_group_name_H-M   'P 1'
#
loop_
_entity.id
_entity.type
_entity.pdbx_description
1 polymer ?
#
loop_
_entity_poly.entity_id
_entity_poly.type
_entity_poly.pdbx_seq_one_letter_code
_entity_poly.pdbx_strand_id
1 'polypeptide(L)'
;ETSNEGCFFQIVLLLNGKKYRYGFVVNKSDDASGNVDSNGVKIESEWLYGNVDKNMKRLFLRVGNEVKENNLPTSEGMIIPTKLPYPYTLFLVHAAAFDAKGIPEQIVSYLKHRIINNIVYKEMFRGVSISAIKESTPLFLSYLNRFNMKYDGIELIDDASYRENDYS
;
A
#
# COMPACT_ATOMS: atom_id res chain seq x y z
N GLU A 1 12.44 1.55 -24.94
CA GLU A 1 12.25 0.13 -24.54
C GLU A 1 12.76 -0.09 -23.11
N THR A 2 11.90 0.18 -22.12
CA THR A 2 12.18 -0.06 -20.69
C THR A 2 11.52 -1.35 -20.19
N SER A 3 11.33 -2.35 -21.06
CA SER A 3 10.46 -3.49 -20.82
C SER A 3 11.02 -4.55 -19.83
N ASN A 4 12.27 -4.43 -19.37
CA ASN A 4 12.91 -5.41 -18.51
C ASN A 4 13.32 -4.89 -17.11
N GLU A 5 13.03 -3.63 -16.79
CA GLU A 5 13.31 -3.11 -15.47
C GLU A 5 12.12 -3.37 -14.53
N GLY A 6 12.41 -3.90 -13.34
CA GLY A 6 11.40 -4.12 -12.32
C GLY A 6 10.79 -2.81 -11.81
N CYS A 7 9.51 -2.84 -11.47
CA CYS A 7 8.84 -1.71 -10.85
C CYS A 7 9.23 -1.61 -9.37
N PHE A 8 9.79 -0.47 -8.98
CA PHE A 8 10.19 -0.16 -7.61
C PHE A 8 9.08 0.60 -6.87
N PHE A 9 8.75 0.15 -5.67
CA PHE A 9 7.81 0.80 -4.76
C PHE A 9 8.44 1.02 -3.41
N GLN A 10 8.30 2.21 -2.85
CA GLN A 10 8.73 2.50 -1.49
C GLN A 10 7.84 3.56 -0.84
N ILE A 11 7.55 3.35 0.44
CA ILE A 11 6.81 4.29 1.28
C ILE A 11 7.52 4.48 2.62
N VAL A 12 7.46 5.69 3.15
CA VAL A 12 7.89 6.01 4.50
C VAL A 12 6.66 6.37 5.33
N LEU A 13 6.50 5.68 6.45
CA LEU A 13 5.36 5.80 7.34
C LEU A 13 5.82 6.33 8.71
N LEU A 14 4.97 7.14 9.34
CA LEU A 14 5.06 7.44 10.77
C LEU A 14 3.86 6.76 11.45
N LEU A 15 4.13 5.72 12.22
CA LEU A 15 3.11 4.92 12.89
C LEU A 15 3.41 4.84 14.39
N ASN A 16 2.49 5.30 15.21
CA ASN A 16 2.65 5.37 16.68
C ASN A 16 3.95 6.07 17.11
N GLY A 17 4.31 7.19 16.44
CA GLY A 17 5.53 7.94 16.70
C GLY A 17 6.84 7.29 16.20
N LYS A 18 6.77 6.11 15.59
CA LYS A 18 7.92 5.40 15.02
C LYS A 18 7.93 5.49 13.51
N LYS A 19 9.10 5.71 12.93
CA LYS A 19 9.30 5.79 11.49
C LYS A 19 9.59 4.40 10.92
N TYR A 20 8.90 4.06 9.84
CA TYR A 20 9.12 2.84 9.06
C TYR A 20 9.37 3.20 7.61
N ARG A 21 10.21 2.41 6.93
CA ARG A 21 10.45 2.47 5.50
C ARG A 21 10.24 1.08 4.93
N TYR A 22 9.14 0.93 4.21
CA TYR A 22 8.74 -0.30 3.53
C TYR A 22 8.89 -0.15 2.04
N GLY A 23 9.36 -1.19 1.35
CA GLY A 23 9.44 -1.18 -0.10
C GLY A 23 9.60 -2.58 -0.67
N PHE A 24 9.38 -2.68 -1.98
CA PHE A 24 9.54 -3.90 -2.75
C PHE A 24 9.81 -3.59 -4.23
N VAL A 25 10.40 -4.56 -4.92
CA VAL A 25 10.59 -4.55 -6.38
C VAL A 25 9.76 -5.67 -6.96
N VAL A 26 8.96 -5.34 -7.98
CA VAL A 26 8.13 -6.27 -8.74
C VAL A 26 8.74 -6.44 -10.12
N ASN A 27 8.86 -7.67 -10.58
CA ASN A 27 9.31 -7.97 -11.93
C ASN A 27 8.33 -8.91 -12.64
N LYS A 28 8.43 -9.01 -13.96
CA LYS A 28 7.70 -10.03 -14.71
C LYS A 28 8.22 -11.41 -14.31
N SER A 29 7.32 -12.38 -14.24
CA SER A 29 7.70 -13.79 -14.08
C SER A 29 8.18 -14.30 -15.42
N ASP A 30 9.38 -14.91 -15.43
CA ASP A 30 9.94 -15.52 -16.64
C ASP A 30 9.38 -16.94 -16.92
N ASP A 31 8.37 -17.37 -16.14
CA ASP A 31 7.81 -18.71 -16.29
C ASP A 31 7.09 -18.88 -17.62
N ALA A 32 7.85 -19.39 -18.58
CA ALA A 32 7.36 -19.97 -19.83
C ALA A 32 6.45 -21.21 -19.63
N SER A 33 6.21 -21.62 -18.37
CA SER A 33 5.48 -22.86 -18.03
C SER A 33 3.97 -22.74 -18.02
N GLY A 34 3.40 -21.60 -18.46
CA GLY A 34 1.95 -21.49 -18.73
C GLY A 34 1.04 -21.71 -17.50
N ASN A 35 1.58 -21.77 -16.30
CA ASN A 35 0.77 -21.86 -15.08
C ASN A 35 0.09 -20.51 -14.80
N VAL A 36 -1.18 -20.45 -15.06
CA VAL A 36 -2.08 -19.29 -15.06
C VAL A 36 -2.25 -18.64 -13.67
N ASP A 37 -1.67 -19.22 -12.62
CA ASP A 37 -1.88 -18.77 -11.24
C ASP A 37 -0.94 -17.64 -10.78
N SER A 38 0.13 -17.38 -11.49
CA SER A 38 0.94 -16.17 -11.28
C SER A 38 0.52 -15.18 -12.34
N ASN A 39 -0.12 -14.09 -12.01
CA ASN A 39 -0.47 -12.98 -12.92
C ASN A 39 0.75 -12.41 -13.70
N GLY A 40 1.71 -13.25 -14.06
CA GLY A 40 2.95 -12.88 -14.72
C GLY A 40 3.85 -11.97 -13.90
N VAL A 41 3.71 -11.98 -12.57
CA VAL A 41 4.41 -11.06 -11.65
C VAL A 41 5.08 -11.84 -10.54
N LYS A 42 6.33 -11.49 -10.23
CA LYS A 42 7.09 -11.99 -9.07
C LYS A 42 7.64 -10.84 -8.25
N ILE A 43 7.77 -11.03 -6.96
CA ILE A 43 8.48 -10.10 -6.08
C ILE A 43 9.97 -10.45 -6.14
N GLU A 44 10.77 -9.53 -6.66
CA GLU A 44 12.23 -9.70 -6.75
C GLU A 44 12.90 -9.46 -5.40
N SER A 45 12.50 -8.41 -4.71
CA SER A 45 12.98 -8.09 -3.37
C SER A 45 11.92 -7.35 -2.57
N GLU A 46 11.98 -7.48 -1.24
CA GLU A 46 11.09 -6.79 -0.32
C GLU A 46 11.83 -6.50 0.99
N TRP A 47 11.61 -5.34 1.58
CA TRP A 47 12.28 -4.93 2.81
C TRP A 47 11.41 -4.08 3.70
N LEU A 48 11.67 -4.17 5.00
CA LEU A 48 11.14 -3.27 6.00
C LEU A 48 12.27 -2.78 6.90
N TYR A 49 12.36 -1.48 7.08
CA TYR A 49 13.18 -0.84 8.10
C TYR A 49 12.26 -0.14 9.11
N GLY A 50 12.67 -0.13 10.37
CA GLY A 50 11.93 0.54 11.44
C GLY A 50 12.84 1.12 12.50
N ASN A 51 12.37 2.17 13.20
CA ASN A 51 13.08 2.72 14.32
C ASN A 51 13.00 1.75 15.52
N VAL A 52 14.14 1.17 15.83
CA VAL A 52 14.36 0.37 17.04
C VAL A 52 15.42 1.10 17.85
N ASP A 53 15.13 1.44 19.11
CA ASP A 53 16.07 2.10 20.03
C ASP A 53 16.73 3.36 19.44
N LYS A 54 15.97 4.25 18.83
CA LYS A 54 16.39 5.50 18.17
C LYS A 54 17.10 5.34 16.82
N ASN A 55 17.49 4.14 16.42
CA ASN A 55 18.16 3.87 15.15
C ASN A 55 17.23 3.16 14.16
N MET A 56 17.37 3.49 12.87
CA MET A 56 16.69 2.76 11.81
C MET A 56 17.41 1.43 11.56
N LYS A 57 16.75 0.31 11.86
CA LYS A 57 17.27 -1.05 11.64
C LYS A 57 16.44 -1.79 10.61
N ARG A 58 17.05 -2.72 9.91
CA ARG A 58 16.35 -3.62 9.00
C ARG A 58 15.59 -4.66 9.81
N LEU A 59 14.27 -4.69 9.63
CA LEU A 59 13.37 -5.62 10.32
C LEU A 59 13.21 -6.91 9.52
N PHE A 60 13.17 -6.81 8.19
CA PHE A 60 13.32 -7.98 7.33
C PHE A 60 13.89 -7.62 5.95
N LEU A 61 14.44 -8.63 5.30
CA LEU A 61 14.84 -8.62 3.89
C LEU A 61 14.43 -9.93 3.25
N ARG A 62 13.71 -9.83 2.12
CA ARG A 62 13.39 -10.92 1.23
C ARG A 62 14.07 -10.70 -0.12
N VAL A 63 14.61 -11.76 -0.72
CA VAL A 63 15.16 -11.77 -2.08
C VAL A 63 14.58 -12.99 -2.80
N GLY A 64 13.88 -12.76 -3.89
CA GLY A 64 13.12 -13.80 -4.58
C GLY A 64 12.11 -14.46 -3.62
N ASN A 65 12.10 -15.78 -3.55
CA ASN A 65 11.20 -16.53 -2.67
C ASN A 65 11.75 -16.79 -1.26
N GLU A 66 12.90 -16.21 -0.93
CA GLU A 66 13.61 -16.49 0.31
C GLU A 66 13.67 -15.25 1.22
N VAL A 67 13.24 -15.40 2.46
CA VAL A 67 13.43 -14.40 3.51
C VAL A 67 14.83 -14.57 4.07
N LYS A 68 15.74 -13.69 3.66
CA LYS A 68 17.16 -13.71 4.04
C LYS A 68 17.40 -13.24 5.47
N GLU A 69 16.60 -12.31 5.93
CA GLU A 69 16.66 -11.76 7.29
C GLU A 69 15.24 -11.58 7.81
N ASN A 70 15.02 -12.01 9.04
CA ASN A 70 13.76 -11.79 9.78
C ASN A 70 14.09 -11.40 11.22
N ASN A 71 14.11 -10.09 11.47
CA ASN A 71 14.32 -9.45 12.77
C ASN A 71 13.03 -8.75 13.24
N LEU A 72 11.86 -9.20 12.74
CA LEU A 72 10.58 -8.64 13.16
C LEU A 72 10.36 -8.94 14.65
N PRO A 73 10.09 -7.91 15.47
CA PRO A 73 9.61 -8.16 16.82
C PRO A 73 8.19 -8.75 16.71
N THR A 74 8.04 -9.95 17.23
CA THR A 74 6.77 -10.67 17.23
C THR A 74 6.10 -10.60 18.62
N SER A 75 4.78 -10.77 18.63
CA SER A 75 4.04 -10.99 19.85
C SER A 75 4.50 -12.30 20.51
N GLU A 76 4.36 -12.39 21.84
CA GLU A 76 4.84 -13.55 22.63
C GLU A 76 4.31 -14.88 22.06
N GLY A 77 5.22 -15.82 21.83
CA GLY A 77 4.92 -17.15 21.29
C GLY A 77 4.59 -17.20 19.79
N MET A 78 4.63 -16.09 19.08
CA MET A 78 4.34 -16.07 17.63
C MET A 78 5.57 -16.39 16.81
N ILE A 79 5.42 -17.32 15.86
CA ILE A 79 6.44 -17.68 14.88
C ILE A 79 5.91 -17.31 13.48
N ILE A 80 6.64 -16.48 12.78
CA ILE A 80 6.32 -16.10 11.40
C ILE A 80 7.06 -17.05 10.45
N PRO A 81 6.33 -17.89 9.67
CA PRO A 81 6.97 -18.75 8.68
C PRO A 81 7.67 -17.93 7.61
N THR A 82 8.89 -18.33 7.25
CA THR A 82 9.69 -17.68 6.20
C THR A 82 9.44 -18.26 4.81
N LYS A 83 8.79 -19.42 4.73
CA LYS A 83 8.37 -20.02 3.46
C LYS A 83 7.09 -19.36 2.98
N LEU A 84 7.17 -18.71 1.82
CA LEU A 84 6.03 -18.05 1.20
C LEU A 84 5.21 -19.02 0.33
N PRO A 85 3.88 -18.89 0.30
CA PRO A 85 3.01 -19.77 -0.49
C PRO A 85 3.20 -19.58 -1.99
N TYR A 86 3.48 -18.33 -2.42
CA TYR A 86 3.62 -17.96 -3.84
C TYR A 86 4.70 -16.89 -4.03
N PRO A 87 5.34 -16.84 -5.22
CA PRO A 87 6.40 -15.86 -5.52
C PRO A 87 5.91 -14.39 -5.52
N TYR A 88 4.61 -14.17 -5.73
CA TYR A 88 3.98 -12.86 -5.71
C TYR A 88 3.42 -12.44 -4.33
N THR A 89 3.47 -13.32 -3.33
CA THR A 89 3.01 -12.97 -1.97
C THR A 89 4.00 -12.05 -1.29
N LEU A 90 3.57 -10.86 -0.85
CA LEU A 90 4.40 -9.97 -0.04
C LEU A 90 4.62 -10.56 1.36
N PHE A 91 5.88 -10.57 1.82
CA PHE A 91 6.23 -11.08 3.15
C PHE A 91 5.61 -10.24 4.26
N LEU A 92 5.47 -8.93 4.06
CA LEU A 92 4.77 -8.06 5.02
C LEU A 92 3.33 -8.53 5.26
N VAL A 93 2.59 -8.86 4.20
CA VAL A 93 1.20 -9.33 4.28
C VAL A 93 1.15 -10.73 4.90
N HIS A 94 2.07 -11.61 4.52
CA HIS A 94 2.22 -12.94 5.10
C HIS A 94 2.49 -12.86 6.61
N ALA A 95 3.45 -12.03 7.02
CA ALA A 95 3.77 -11.84 8.43
C ALA A 95 2.60 -11.26 9.24
N ALA A 96 1.84 -10.32 8.65
CA ALA A 96 0.65 -9.74 9.27
C ALA A 96 -0.43 -10.81 9.57
N ALA A 97 -0.57 -11.81 8.71
CA ALA A 97 -1.53 -12.89 8.91
C ALA A 97 -1.18 -13.82 10.10
N PHE A 98 0.11 -13.91 10.45
CA PHE A 98 0.56 -14.76 11.57
C PHE A 98 0.67 -14.02 12.90
N ASP A 99 0.84 -12.69 12.88
CA ASP A 99 0.91 -11.88 14.10
C ASP A 99 -0.03 -10.65 14.00
N ALA A 100 -1.27 -10.85 14.41
CA ALA A 100 -2.32 -9.85 14.35
C ALA A 100 -2.09 -8.61 15.25
N LYS A 101 -1.10 -8.63 16.14
CA LYS A 101 -0.72 -7.49 17.01
C LYS A 101 0.66 -6.94 16.62
N GLY A 102 1.36 -7.59 15.71
CA GLY A 102 2.71 -7.24 15.29
C GLY A 102 2.78 -5.98 14.43
N ILE A 103 4.01 -5.52 14.21
CA ILE A 103 4.30 -4.37 13.34
C ILE A 103 3.79 -4.59 11.90
N PRO A 104 3.93 -5.79 11.27
CA PRO A 104 3.40 -6.04 9.95
C PRO A 104 1.90 -5.76 9.83
N GLU A 105 1.08 -6.26 10.77
CA GLU A 105 -0.36 -6.02 10.74
C GLU A 105 -0.71 -4.54 10.93
N GLN A 106 -0.03 -3.84 11.82
CA GLN A 106 -0.24 -2.42 12.01
C GLN A 106 0.05 -1.62 10.72
N ILE A 107 1.11 -1.99 9.98
CA ILE A 107 1.45 -1.35 8.70
C ILE A 107 0.40 -1.70 7.63
N VAL A 108 0.05 -2.98 7.48
CA VAL A 108 -0.95 -3.44 6.50
C VAL A 108 -2.30 -2.79 6.76
N SER A 109 -2.76 -2.78 7.99
CA SER A 109 -4.01 -2.14 8.39
C SER A 109 -3.98 -0.63 8.10
N TYR A 110 -2.88 0.06 8.44
CA TYR A 110 -2.71 1.48 8.12
C TYR A 110 -2.80 1.72 6.60
N LEU A 111 -2.09 0.92 5.80
CA LEU A 111 -2.10 1.06 4.34
C LEU A 111 -3.48 0.80 3.75
N LYS A 112 -4.19 -0.26 4.20
CA LYS A 112 -5.56 -0.57 3.76
C LYS A 112 -6.54 0.58 4.02
N HIS A 113 -6.39 1.30 5.12
CA HIS A 113 -7.28 2.41 5.48
C HIS A 113 -6.88 3.75 4.87
N ARG A 114 -5.65 3.88 4.36
CA ARG A 114 -5.12 5.16 3.84
C ARG A 114 -4.89 5.16 2.35
N ILE A 115 -4.59 4.01 1.75
CA ILE A 115 -4.47 3.89 0.30
C ILE A 115 -5.85 3.64 -0.29
N ILE A 116 -6.40 4.68 -0.85
CA ILE A 116 -7.70 4.66 -1.52
C ILE A 116 -7.48 4.19 -2.96
N ASN A 117 -8.01 3.01 -3.29
CA ASN A 117 -8.04 2.55 -4.67
C ASN A 117 -9.27 3.14 -5.38
N ASN A 118 -9.06 4.24 -6.11
CA ASN A 118 -10.11 5.02 -6.75
C ASN A 118 -10.92 4.25 -7.81
N ILE A 119 -10.39 3.12 -8.31
CA ILE A 119 -11.01 2.39 -9.44
C ILE A 119 -12.19 1.54 -8.98
N VAL A 120 -12.10 0.94 -7.78
CA VAL A 120 -13.11 -0.03 -7.30
C VAL A 120 -14.22 0.62 -6.46
N TYR A 121 -13.97 1.81 -5.91
CA TYR A 121 -14.84 2.44 -4.91
C TYR A 121 -15.29 3.85 -5.31
N LYS A 122 -15.41 4.14 -6.62
CA LYS A 122 -15.75 5.46 -7.16
C LYS A 122 -16.95 6.10 -6.45
N GLU A 123 -18.03 5.34 -6.23
CA GLU A 123 -19.24 5.86 -5.59
C GLU A 123 -19.07 6.11 -4.09
N MET A 124 -18.32 5.24 -3.38
CA MET A 124 -18.05 5.43 -1.96
C MET A 124 -17.18 6.69 -1.73
N PHE A 125 -16.19 6.93 -2.61
CA PHE A 125 -15.34 8.12 -2.51
C PHE A 125 -16.05 9.39 -2.91
N ARG A 126 -16.99 9.32 -3.87
CA ARG A 126 -17.87 10.44 -4.19
C ARG A 126 -18.64 10.88 -2.95
N GLY A 127 -19.23 9.94 -2.20
CA GLY A 127 -19.92 10.24 -0.95
C GLY A 127 -19.03 10.90 0.10
N VAL A 128 -17.83 10.34 0.34
CA VAL A 128 -16.86 10.90 1.29
C VAL A 128 -16.37 12.29 0.87
N SER A 129 -16.09 12.49 -0.41
CA SER A 129 -15.63 13.79 -0.92
C SER A 129 -16.74 14.85 -0.80
N ILE A 130 -17.99 14.49 -1.11
CA ILE A 130 -19.15 15.36 -0.96
C ILE A 130 -19.33 15.76 0.51
N SER A 131 -19.27 14.80 1.44
CA SER A 131 -19.34 15.09 2.88
C SER A 131 -18.22 16.02 3.34
N ALA A 132 -16.98 15.75 2.94
CA ALA A 132 -15.83 16.57 3.29
C ALA A 132 -15.97 18.03 2.77
N ILE A 133 -16.47 18.20 1.54
CA ILE A 133 -16.73 19.53 0.97
C ILE A 133 -17.86 20.23 1.77
N LYS A 134 -18.95 19.55 2.07
CA LYS A 134 -20.07 20.11 2.85
C LYS A 134 -19.67 20.50 4.26
N GLU A 135 -18.84 19.69 4.92
CA GLU A 135 -18.42 19.92 6.30
C GLU A 135 -17.37 21.03 6.44
N SER A 136 -16.41 21.09 5.51
CA SER A 136 -15.34 22.09 5.57
C SER A 136 -14.66 22.36 4.23
N THR A 137 -15.32 23.13 3.37
CA THR A 137 -14.72 23.61 2.10
C THR A 137 -13.34 24.28 2.29
N PRO A 138 -13.12 25.18 3.31
CA PRO A 138 -11.80 25.79 3.50
C PRO A 138 -10.69 24.78 3.79
N LEU A 139 -10.99 23.75 4.59
CA LEU A 139 -10.00 22.70 4.89
C LEU A 139 -9.68 21.88 3.64
N PHE A 140 -10.68 21.52 2.86
CA PHE A 140 -10.52 20.77 1.62
C PHE A 140 -9.68 21.56 0.60
N LEU A 141 -9.96 22.84 0.41
CA LEU A 141 -9.16 23.74 -0.43
C LEU A 141 -7.72 23.86 0.07
N SER A 142 -7.50 23.91 1.39
CA SER A 142 -6.15 23.94 1.95
C SER A 142 -5.34 22.69 1.60
N TYR A 143 -5.96 21.52 1.58
CA TYR A 143 -5.32 20.28 1.12
C TYR A 143 -4.98 20.33 -0.37
N LEU A 144 -5.89 20.75 -1.23
CA LEU A 144 -5.64 20.89 -2.67
C LEU A 144 -4.50 21.85 -2.95
N ASN A 145 -4.43 22.98 -2.23
CA ASN A 145 -3.35 23.94 -2.36
C ASN A 145 -1.97 23.37 -1.95
N ARG A 146 -1.92 22.44 -0.98
CA ARG A 146 -0.66 21.72 -0.62
C ARG A 146 -0.15 20.84 -1.76
N PHE A 147 -1.03 20.36 -2.63
CA PHE A 147 -0.67 19.64 -3.85
C PHE A 147 -0.43 20.56 -5.05
N ASN A 148 -0.26 21.87 -4.80
CA ASN A 148 -0.08 22.90 -5.83
C ASN A 148 -1.27 23.03 -6.81
N MET A 149 -2.44 22.56 -6.40
CA MET A 149 -3.70 22.73 -7.11
C MET A 149 -4.34 24.04 -6.64
N LYS A 150 -4.17 25.09 -7.44
CA LYS A 150 -4.68 26.42 -7.11
C LYS A 150 -6.15 26.54 -7.52
N TYR A 151 -7.04 26.28 -6.57
CA TYR A 151 -8.48 26.49 -6.74
C TYR A 151 -8.93 27.63 -5.82
N ASP A 152 -9.74 28.55 -6.35
CA ASP A 152 -10.30 29.67 -5.59
C ASP A 152 -11.59 29.26 -4.85
N GLY A 153 -12.24 28.18 -5.28
CA GLY A 153 -13.46 27.66 -4.67
C GLY A 153 -13.86 26.30 -5.22
N ILE A 154 -14.78 25.65 -4.54
CA ILE A 154 -15.40 24.38 -4.95
C ILE A 154 -16.89 24.52 -4.74
N GLU A 155 -17.66 24.20 -5.78
CA GLU A 155 -19.11 24.13 -5.75
C GLU A 155 -19.59 22.71 -6.07
N LEU A 156 -20.57 22.22 -5.30
CA LEU A 156 -21.23 20.96 -5.60
C LEU A 156 -22.41 21.25 -6.55
N ILE A 157 -22.24 20.84 -7.79
CA ILE A 157 -23.31 20.92 -8.78
C ILE A 157 -24.09 19.60 -8.74
N ASP A 158 -25.34 19.67 -8.35
CA ASP A 158 -26.26 18.51 -8.36
C ASP A 158 -26.91 18.43 -9.75
N ASP A 159 -26.15 17.92 -10.71
CA ASP A 159 -26.61 17.81 -12.10
C ASP A 159 -27.20 16.43 -12.35
N ALA A 160 -28.54 16.35 -12.33
CA ALA A 160 -29.27 15.14 -12.68
C ALA A 160 -29.02 14.69 -14.15
N SER A 161 -28.53 15.59 -15.02
CA SER A 161 -28.29 15.32 -16.44
C SER A 161 -27.02 14.49 -16.72
N TYR A 162 -26.09 14.39 -15.74
CA TYR A 162 -24.87 13.59 -15.90
C TYR A 162 -25.10 12.07 -15.79
N ARG A 163 -26.31 11.64 -15.42
CA ARG A 163 -26.62 10.20 -15.24
C ARG A 163 -26.96 9.44 -16.53
N GLU A 164 -27.22 10.13 -17.63
CA GLU A 164 -27.69 9.47 -18.89
C GLU A 164 -26.59 9.15 -19.90
N ASN A 165 -25.37 9.69 -19.77
CA ASN A 165 -24.36 9.58 -20.84
C ASN A 165 -23.22 8.57 -20.60
N ASP A 166 -23.20 7.84 -19.47
CA ASP A 166 -22.10 6.89 -19.16
C ASP A 166 -22.39 5.42 -19.56
N TYR A 167 -23.50 5.14 -20.27
CA TYR A 167 -23.84 3.79 -20.74
C TYR A 167 -24.39 3.80 -22.19
N SER A 168 -23.61 4.33 -23.11
CA SER A 168 -23.86 4.09 -24.54
C SER A 168 -22.59 3.71 -25.27
#